data_0355605649b5a49a2b7643e2771a92bb
#
_entry.id   0355605649b5a49a2b7643e2771a92bb
#
_cell.length_a   1.000
_cell.length_b   1.000
_cell.length_c   1.000
_cell.angle_alpha   90.00
_cell.angle_beta   90.00
_cell.angle_gamma   90.00
#
_symmetry.space_group_name_H-M   'P 1'
#
loop_
_entity.id
_entity.type
_entity.pdbx_description
1 polymer ?
#
loop_
_entity_poly.entity_id
_entity_poly.type
_entity_poly.pdbx_seq_one_letter_code
_entity_poly.pdbx_strand_id
1 'polypeptide(L)'
;PFVIGMVTKDFIQNDTGLEYIGSGRQQIGDGGFIAQFTNTSTGKVVAYTSKAWRGYVIHQAPLNVSCEKSKTPTTECKSRIQAEPSGWSQKTFDDSKWSFASVYTKEAVGVKDGYNDINWSSQAQLIWSSDLKIDNTVLWRSTVN
;
A
#
# COMPACT_ATOMS: atom_id res chain seq x y z
N PRO A 1 -10.98 -22.17 -5.17
CA PRO A 1 -10.78 -20.78 -4.67
C PRO A 1 -9.62 -20.67 -3.67
N PHE A 2 -8.90 -19.58 -3.73
CA PHE A 2 -7.81 -19.29 -2.81
C PHE A 2 -7.83 -17.79 -2.44
N VAL A 3 -7.08 -17.44 -1.40
CA VAL A 3 -6.94 -16.06 -0.95
C VAL A 3 -5.50 -15.60 -1.14
N ILE A 4 -5.35 -14.41 -1.66
CA ILE A 4 -4.07 -13.71 -1.71
C ILE A 4 -4.03 -12.76 -0.52
N GLY A 5 -2.99 -12.89 0.31
CA GLY A 5 -2.69 -11.94 1.37
C GLY A 5 -1.35 -11.26 1.07
N MET A 6 -1.31 -9.93 1.12
CA MET A 6 -0.10 -9.17 0.85
C MET A 6 0.09 -8.06 1.87
N VAL A 7 1.33 -7.80 2.23
CA VAL A 7 1.74 -6.62 2.99
C VAL A 7 2.45 -5.68 2.03
N THR A 8 1.97 -4.46 1.95
CA THR A 8 2.63 -3.42 1.16
C THR A 8 3.07 -2.29 2.07
N LYS A 9 4.26 -1.80 1.82
CA LYS A 9 4.84 -0.67 2.55
C LYS A 9 5.28 0.40 1.57
N ASP A 10 4.83 1.62 1.82
CA ASP A 10 5.48 2.78 1.24
C ASP A 10 6.88 2.90 1.83
N PHE A 11 7.83 3.37 1.04
CA PHE A 11 9.18 3.61 1.55
C PHE A 11 9.14 4.72 2.60
N ILE A 12 9.57 4.39 3.81
CA ILE A 12 9.73 5.31 4.92
C ILE A 12 11.06 5.01 5.61
N GLN A 13 11.73 6.06 6.12
CA GLN A 13 13.00 5.87 6.80
C GLN A 13 12.81 5.28 8.20
N ASN A 14 11.75 5.70 8.88
CA ASN A 14 11.38 5.23 10.22
C ASN A 14 9.87 5.44 10.45
N ASP A 15 9.41 5.26 11.68
CA ASP A 15 7.99 5.35 12.04
C ASP A 15 7.39 6.76 11.88
N THR A 16 8.20 7.78 11.61
CA THR A 16 7.71 9.14 11.32
C THR A 16 6.92 9.23 10.01
N GLY A 17 7.06 8.27 9.13
CA GLY A 17 6.48 8.29 7.80
C GLY A 17 7.25 9.16 6.81
N LEU A 18 8.40 9.70 7.20
CA LEU A 18 9.22 10.53 6.34
C LEU A 18 10.34 9.74 5.67
N GLU A 19 10.75 10.21 4.52
CA GLU A 19 11.93 9.75 3.79
C GLU A 19 12.92 10.89 3.62
N TYR A 20 14.20 10.53 3.40
CA TYR A 20 15.32 11.46 3.25
C TYR A 20 15.48 12.43 4.42
N ILE A 21 15.29 11.95 5.65
CA ILE A 21 15.34 12.76 6.88
C ILE A 21 16.71 13.43 7.02
N GLY A 22 16.68 14.72 7.34
CA GLY A 22 17.87 15.53 7.56
C GLY A 22 18.50 16.09 6.28
N SER A 23 17.88 15.82 5.14
CA SER A 23 18.33 16.36 3.83
C SER A 23 17.36 17.42 3.31
N GLY A 24 17.76 18.12 2.25
CA GLY A 24 16.87 19.04 1.54
C GLY A 24 15.71 18.37 0.82
N ARG A 25 15.70 17.03 0.76
CA ARG A 25 14.66 16.21 0.14
C ARG A 25 13.71 15.56 1.16
N GLN A 26 13.83 15.92 2.43
CA GLN A 26 12.96 15.39 3.47
C GLN A 26 11.49 15.61 3.11
N GLN A 27 10.72 14.54 3.05
CA GLN A 27 9.34 14.58 2.57
C GLN A 27 8.51 13.42 3.13
N ILE A 28 7.21 13.59 3.09
CA ILE A 28 6.25 12.49 3.28
C ILE A 28 6.29 11.64 2.01
N GLY A 29 6.27 10.32 2.17
CA GLY A 29 6.20 9.38 1.06
C GLY A 29 4.83 9.39 0.36
N ASP A 30 4.72 8.56 -0.66
CA ASP A 30 3.49 8.34 -1.40
C ASP A 30 3.35 6.86 -1.74
N GLY A 31 2.28 6.23 -1.29
CA GLY A 31 1.99 4.83 -1.54
C GLY A 31 1.54 4.56 -2.97
N GLY A 32 1.14 3.35 -3.19
CA GLY A 32 0.64 2.88 -4.48
C GLY A 32 1.11 1.45 -4.73
N PHE A 33 0.23 0.63 -5.26
CA PHE A 33 0.49 -0.78 -5.42
C PHE A 33 -0.26 -1.31 -6.64
N ILE A 34 0.44 -2.08 -7.46
CA ILE A 34 -0.16 -2.83 -8.56
C ILE A 34 0.45 -4.22 -8.61
N ALA A 35 -0.37 -5.24 -8.82
CA ALA A 35 0.08 -6.60 -9.00
C ALA A 35 -0.81 -7.37 -9.97
N GLN A 36 -0.22 -8.33 -10.64
CA GLN A 36 -0.96 -9.37 -11.34
C GLN A 36 -0.28 -10.71 -11.14
N PHE A 37 -1.09 -11.75 -11.15
CA PHE A 37 -0.66 -13.12 -10.91
C PHE A 37 -0.95 -13.95 -12.14
N THR A 38 0.06 -14.61 -12.63
CA THR A 38 -0.03 -15.42 -13.85
C THR A 38 0.19 -16.89 -13.53
N ASN A 39 -0.69 -17.73 -14.02
CA ASN A 39 -0.47 -19.17 -13.98
C ASN A 39 0.68 -19.52 -14.95
N THR A 40 1.79 -20.02 -14.41
CA THR A 40 3.00 -20.29 -15.21
C THR A 40 2.82 -21.43 -16.20
N SER A 41 1.89 -22.36 -15.94
CA SER A 41 1.62 -23.48 -16.85
C SER A 41 0.78 -23.07 -18.06
N THR A 42 -0.08 -22.06 -17.91
CA THR A 42 -1.01 -21.64 -18.98
C THR A 42 -0.67 -20.27 -19.56
N GLY A 43 0.17 -19.48 -18.87
CA GLY A 43 0.46 -18.10 -19.23
C GLY A 43 -0.70 -17.12 -19.00
N LYS A 44 -1.79 -17.58 -18.39
CA LYS A 44 -2.97 -16.73 -18.17
C LYS A 44 -2.88 -15.96 -16.84
N VAL A 45 -3.29 -14.69 -16.88
CA VAL A 45 -3.47 -13.89 -15.67
C VAL A 45 -4.68 -14.43 -14.92
N VAL A 46 -4.49 -14.79 -13.66
CA VAL A 46 -5.53 -15.39 -12.79
C VAL A 46 -6.02 -14.45 -11.70
N ALA A 47 -5.25 -13.42 -11.39
CA ALA A 47 -5.64 -12.40 -10.43
C ALA A 47 -4.85 -11.11 -10.68
N TYR A 48 -5.42 -9.99 -10.27
CA TYR A 48 -4.82 -8.66 -10.40
C TYR A 48 -5.40 -7.73 -9.36
N THR A 49 -4.66 -6.67 -9.03
CA THR A 49 -5.15 -5.64 -8.12
C THR A 49 -6.30 -4.86 -8.74
N SER A 50 -7.34 -4.64 -7.94
CA SER A 50 -8.52 -3.88 -8.34
C SER A 50 -9.21 -3.29 -7.10
N LYS A 51 -10.23 -2.49 -7.34
CA LYS A 51 -11.08 -1.94 -6.27
C LYS A 51 -11.77 -3.00 -5.40
N ALA A 52 -11.82 -4.25 -5.84
CA ALA A 52 -12.43 -5.34 -5.07
C ALA A 52 -11.54 -5.88 -3.95
N TRP A 53 -10.26 -5.51 -3.93
CA TRP A 53 -9.36 -5.87 -2.85
C TRP A 53 -9.77 -5.20 -1.55
N ARG A 54 -9.56 -5.90 -0.44
CA ARG A 54 -9.82 -5.37 0.91
C ARG A 54 -8.49 -4.99 1.56
N GLY A 55 -8.44 -3.78 2.12
CA GLY A 55 -7.25 -3.23 2.74
C GLY A 55 -7.46 -2.86 4.20
N TYR A 56 -6.40 -3.04 5.01
CA TYR A 56 -6.36 -2.67 6.42
C TYR A 56 -5.05 -1.98 6.72
N VAL A 57 -5.13 -0.70 7.08
CA VAL A 57 -3.95 0.13 7.35
C VAL A 57 -3.44 -0.14 8.76
N ILE A 58 -2.17 -0.50 8.89
CA ILE A 58 -1.54 -0.77 10.19
C ILE A 58 -0.49 0.25 10.59
N HIS A 59 -0.06 1.11 9.67
CA HIS A 59 0.87 2.21 9.99
C HIS A 59 0.43 3.48 9.27
N GLN A 60 0.19 4.52 10.04
CA GLN A 60 -0.11 5.88 9.55
C GLN A 60 0.87 6.86 10.17
N ALA A 61 1.55 7.63 9.34
CA ALA A 61 2.42 8.71 9.77
C ALA A 61 2.85 9.58 8.58
N PRO A 62 3.12 10.86 8.80
CA PRO A 62 2.87 11.56 10.05
C PRO A 62 1.39 11.95 10.20
N LEU A 63 0.84 11.83 11.40
CA LEU A 63 -0.54 12.27 11.67
C LEU A 63 -0.64 13.79 11.64
N ASN A 64 0.45 14.48 11.96
CA ASN A 64 0.61 15.93 11.92
C ASN A 64 1.52 16.30 10.73
N VAL A 65 0.94 16.41 9.55
CA VAL A 65 1.69 16.62 8.29
C VAL A 65 2.62 17.83 8.30
N SER A 66 2.35 18.83 9.15
CA SER A 66 3.23 20.01 9.29
C SER A 66 4.65 19.66 9.74
N CYS A 67 4.86 18.50 10.36
CA CYS A 67 6.18 18.05 10.78
C CYS A 67 7.09 17.65 9.62
N GLU A 68 6.58 17.58 8.38
CA GLU A 68 7.34 17.23 7.19
C GLU A 68 8.65 18.04 7.05
N LYS A 69 8.61 19.31 7.42
CA LYS A 69 9.76 20.21 7.31
C LYS A 69 10.48 20.43 8.65
N SER A 70 10.14 19.66 9.65
CA SER A 70 10.77 19.78 10.96
C SER A 70 12.27 19.43 10.90
N LYS A 71 13.05 20.12 11.73
CA LYS A 71 14.46 19.78 11.96
C LYS A 71 14.61 18.58 12.92
N THR A 72 13.55 18.26 13.65
CA THR A 72 13.51 17.17 14.64
C THR A 72 12.29 16.28 14.42
N PRO A 73 12.13 15.68 13.23
CA PRO A 73 10.91 14.95 12.90
C PRO A 73 10.67 13.75 13.81
N THR A 74 11.72 13.10 14.29
CA THR A 74 11.61 11.94 15.18
C THR A 74 10.86 12.23 16.46
N THR A 75 10.99 13.46 16.99
CA THR A 75 10.26 13.88 18.20
C THR A 75 8.95 14.58 17.88
N GLU A 76 8.84 15.20 16.73
CA GLU A 76 7.70 16.05 16.37
C GLU A 76 6.61 15.31 15.61
N CYS A 77 6.98 14.42 14.68
CA CYS A 77 6.02 13.65 13.90
C CYS A 77 5.37 12.55 14.74
N LYS A 78 4.07 12.48 14.66
CA LYS A 78 3.26 11.48 15.37
C LYS A 78 2.84 10.36 14.45
N SER A 79 2.78 9.15 14.98
CA SER A 79 2.39 7.97 14.24
C SER A 79 1.27 7.23 14.95
N ARG A 80 0.57 6.41 14.19
CA ARG A 80 -0.39 5.43 14.69
C ARG A 80 -0.03 4.07 14.10
N ILE A 81 0.32 3.14 14.97
CA ILE A 81 0.72 1.79 14.60
C ILE A 81 -0.28 0.81 15.23
N GLN A 82 -0.79 -0.10 14.42
CA GLN A 82 -1.70 -1.15 14.86
C GLN A 82 -1.05 -2.51 14.61
N ALA A 83 -1.37 -3.48 15.47
CA ALA A 83 -0.95 -4.86 15.25
C ALA A 83 -1.71 -5.47 14.06
N GLU A 84 -1.06 -6.40 13.37
CA GLU A 84 -1.75 -7.23 12.39
C GLU A 84 -2.86 -8.04 13.08
N PRO A 85 -4.08 -8.05 12.55
CA PRO A 85 -5.13 -8.92 13.10
C PRO A 85 -4.71 -10.39 13.05
N SER A 86 -4.95 -11.12 14.12
CA SER A 86 -4.60 -12.54 14.19
C SER A 86 -5.26 -13.34 13.07
N GLY A 87 -4.48 -14.15 12.36
CA GLY A 87 -4.97 -15.00 11.28
C GLY A 87 -5.38 -14.27 10.01
N TRP A 88 -5.02 -13.00 9.86
CA TRP A 88 -5.47 -12.17 8.73
C TRP A 88 -5.15 -12.76 7.36
N SER A 89 -4.07 -13.50 7.23
CA SER A 89 -3.66 -14.11 5.96
C SER A 89 -4.33 -15.46 5.68
N GLN A 90 -5.11 -15.97 6.61
CA GLN A 90 -5.77 -17.27 6.45
C GLN A 90 -7.04 -17.16 5.62
N LYS A 91 -7.37 -18.22 4.90
CA LYS A 91 -8.54 -18.29 4.01
C LYS A 91 -9.86 -17.98 4.74
N THR A 92 -9.97 -18.40 5.99
CA THR A 92 -11.20 -18.27 6.80
C THR A 92 -11.36 -16.93 7.50
N PHE A 93 -10.37 -16.03 7.37
CA PHE A 93 -10.45 -14.71 8.01
C PHE A 93 -11.61 -13.89 7.42
N ASP A 94 -12.39 -13.27 8.29
CA ASP A 94 -13.47 -12.38 7.89
C ASP A 94 -12.96 -10.95 7.68
N ASP A 95 -12.78 -10.57 6.43
CA ASP A 95 -12.34 -9.23 6.04
C ASP A 95 -13.50 -8.29 5.65
N SER A 96 -14.73 -8.67 5.96
CA SER A 96 -15.93 -7.89 5.56
C SER A 96 -15.94 -6.47 6.12
N LYS A 97 -15.23 -6.22 7.22
CA LYS A 97 -15.08 -4.89 7.82
C LYS A 97 -13.88 -4.10 7.29
N TRP A 98 -13.03 -4.72 6.48
CA TRP A 98 -11.92 -4.02 5.85
C TRP A 98 -12.44 -3.15 4.70
N SER A 99 -11.79 -2.01 4.49
CA SER A 99 -12.18 -1.10 3.41
C SER A 99 -11.83 -1.67 2.04
N PHE A 100 -12.65 -1.38 1.06
CA PHE A 100 -12.26 -1.61 -0.33
C PHE A 100 -11.09 -0.72 -0.72
N ALA A 101 -10.27 -1.22 -1.63
CA ALA A 101 -9.18 -0.43 -2.20
C ALA A 101 -9.70 0.82 -2.90
N SER A 102 -8.94 1.89 -2.82
CA SER A 102 -9.09 3.07 -3.68
C SER A 102 -8.24 2.88 -4.92
N VAL A 103 -8.76 3.28 -6.08
CA VAL A 103 -8.07 3.20 -7.37
C VAL A 103 -7.49 4.57 -7.72
N TYR A 104 -6.24 4.57 -8.18
CA TYR A 104 -5.52 5.79 -8.52
C TYR A 104 -4.97 5.72 -9.95
N THR A 105 -4.77 6.88 -10.55
CA THR A 105 -4.06 6.98 -11.81
C THR A 105 -2.55 6.85 -11.58
N LYS A 106 -1.80 6.48 -12.62
CA LYS A 106 -0.34 6.45 -12.55
C LYS A 106 0.26 7.83 -12.25
N GLU A 107 -0.38 8.90 -12.68
CA GLU A 107 0.01 10.27 -12.37
C GLU A 107 -0.17 10.59 -10.89
N ALA A 108 -1.29 10.19 -10.29
CA ALA A 108 -1.56 10.41 -8.86
C ALA A 108 -0.58 9.65 -7.97
N VAL A 109 -0.23 8.42 -8.34
CA VAL A 109 0.76 7.61 -7.63
C VAL A 109 2.18 8.12 -7.89
N GLY A 110 2.43 8.66 -9.08
CA GLY A 110 3.78 9.06 -9.48
C GLY A 110 4.67 7.85 -9.76
N VAL A 111 4.18 6.90 -10.56
CA VAL A 111 4.90 5.66 -10.87
C VAL A 111 6.29 5.96 -11.43
N LYS A 112 7.26 5.13 -11.02
CA LYS A 112 8.66 5.22 -11.38
C LYS A 112 9.06 4.12 -12.37
N ASP A 113 10.36 3.99 -12.57
CA ASP A 113 10.97 2.95 -13.38
C ASP A 113 10.48 1.56 -12.94
N GLY A 114 10.35 0.68 -13.89
CA GLY A 114 9.83 -0.67 -13.65
C GLY A 114 8.34 -0.82 -13.93
N TYR A 115 7.53 0.22 -13.73
CA TYR A 115 6.10 0.15 -14.05
C TYR A 115 5.88 -0.14 -15.55
N ASN A 116 6.60 0.56 -16.42
CA ASN A 116 6.49 0.38 -17.86
C ASN A 116 7.19 -0.90 -18.40
N ASP A 117 7.97 -1.57 -17.56
CA ASP A 117 8.63 -2.82 -17.95
C ASP A 117 7.72 -4.03 -17.87
N ILE A 118 6.55 -3.88 -17.27
CA ILE A 118 5.56 -4.94 -17.13
C ILE A 118 4.43 -4.72 -18.13
N ASN A 119 4.07 -5.80 -18.82
CA ASN A 119 2.88 -5.81 -19.67
C ASN A 119 1.64 -6.08 -18.81
N TRP A 120 1.13 -5.02 -18.19
CA TRP A 120 -0.03 -5.12 -17.31
C TRP A 120 -1.29 -5.53 -18.07
N SER A 121 -2.07 -6.43 -17.48
CA SER A 121 -3.46 -6.63 -17.90
C SER A 121 -4.20 -5.31 -17.88
N SER A 122 -5.05 -5.06 -18.87
CA SER A 122 -5.89 -3.86 -18.89
C SER A 122 -6.82 -3.73 -17.68
N GLN A 123 -7.04 -4.84 -16.95
CA GLN A 123 -7.88 -4.89 -15.75
C GLN A 123 -7.10 -4.64 -14.47
N ALA A 124 -5.76 -4.74 -14.49
CA ALA A 124 -4.93 -4.45 -13.33
C ALA A 124 -4.95 -2.95 -13.03
N GLN A 125 -5.24 -2.58 -11.79
CA GLN A 125 -5.38 -1.20 -11.35
C GLN A 125 -4.37 -0.88 -10.26
N LEU A 126 -3.86 0.35 -10.28
CA LEU A 126 -3.10 0.91 -9.16
C LEU A 126 -4.06 1.16 -8.00
N ILE A 127 -3.76 0.56 -6.87
CA ILE A 127 -4.59 0.68 -5.66
C ILE A 127 -3.76 1.16 -4.48
N TRP A 128 -4.43 1.71 -3.51
CA TRP A 128 -3.93 2.02 -2.18
C TRP A 128 -5.13 2.18 -1.25
N SER A 129 -4.87 2.56 0.00
CA SER A 129 -5.89 3.04 0.92
C SER A 129 -6.46 4.38 0.45
N SER A 130 -7.33 4.99 1.24
CA SER A 130 -7.89 6.32 0.92
C SER A 130 -6.87 7.47 1.03
N ASP A 131 -5.67 7.22 1.55
CA ASP A 131 -4.63 8.24 1.72
C ASP A 131 -3.28 7.73 1.22
N LEU A 132 -2.81 8.27 0.09
CA LEU A 132 -1.52 7.91 -0.50
C LEU A 132 -0.32 8.37 0.34
N LYS A 133 -0.48 9.38 1.18
CA LYS A 133 0.63 10.05 1.84
C LYS A 133 0.93 9.51 3.22
N ILE A 134 -0.10 9.39 4.07
CA ILE A 134 0.12 9.03 5.48
C ILE A 134 -0.13 7.55 5.78
N ASP A 135 -0.83 6.83 4.92
CA ASP A 135 -1.04 5.40 5.08
C ASP A 135 0.17 4.67 4.50
N ASN A 136 1.07 4.21 5.37
CA ASN A 136 2.38 3.70 4.96
C ASN A 136 2.45 2.18 4.86
N THR A 137 1.67 1.47 5.66
CA THR A 137 1.64 0.01 5.61
C THR A 137 0.20 -0.47 5.55
N VAL A 138 -0.11 -1.25 4.54
CA VAL A 138 -1.46 -1.78 4.29
C VAL A 138 -1.40 -3.28 4.12
N LEU A 139 -2.25 -3.98 4.85
CA LEU A 139 -2.52 -5.39 4.64
C LEU A 139 -3.62 -5.53 3.60
N TRP A 140 -3.42 -6.38 2.61
CA TRP A 140 -4.38 -6.59 1.54
C TRP A 140 -4.85 -8.02 1.49
N ARG A 141 -6.13 -8.19 1.15
CA ARG A 141 -6.73 -9.49 0.91
C ARG A 141 -7.54 -9.46 -0.38
N SER A 142 -7.46 -10.54 -1.13
CA SER A 142 -8.29 -10.78 -2.31
C SER A 142 -8.66 -12.25 -2.39
N THR A 143 -9.93 -12.53 -2.62
CA THR A 143 -10.41 -13.89 -2.85
C THR A 143 -10.48 -14.15 -4.35
N VAL A 144 -9.83 -15.22 -4.79
CA VAL A 144 -9.82 -15.66 -6.18
C VAL A 144 -10.65 -16.92 -6.28
N ASN A 145 -11.68 -16.87 -7.11
CA ASN A 145 -12.61 -17.98 -7.34
C ASN A 145 -12.21 -18.83 -8.54
#